data_2550822ea0e616bcbd4aff74e27c28bf
#
_entry.id   2550822ea0e616bcbd4aff74e27c28bf
#
_cell.length_a   1.000
_cell.length_b   1.000
_cell.length_c   1.000
_cell.angle_alpha   90.00
_cell.angle_beta   90.00
_cell.angle_gamma   90.00
#
_symmetry.space_group_name_H-M   'P 1'
#
loop_
_entity.id
_entity.type
_entity.pdbx_description
1 polymer ?
#
loop_
_entity_poly.entity_id
_entity_poly.type
_entity_poly.pdbx_seq_one_letter_code
_entity_poly.pdbx_strand_id
1 'polypeptide(L)'
;MLQPKLYLCPTPIGNMEDMTLRALRVLRECHRIYCEDTRNTGTMLSRLGISKPLISCHEHNEEGRAEEIAGRVAEGEAIAFVSDAGLPGISDPGERLVAAFIQRGLPFEVLPGPSASLTALVLSGLPAKEACFVGFLPRTGKERREAVARLARHKGTLIIYESPLRVAETAAELAAAWGDRKAVLCRELTKLYEETVRSTLSGLAGTYAHKPPKGETVLVIAGAGDESSGASLEDTLKRLLGEGVSAKDAAKQASALLDVPRNEAYRMAMEIKETGV
;
A
#
# COMPACT_ATOMS: atom_id res chain seq x y z
N MET A 1 14.63 23.91 21.75
CA MET A 1 15.72 23.20 21.05
C MET A 1 15.38 21.72 20.97
N LEU A 2 15.69 21.09 19.84
CA LEU A 2 15.52 19.65 19.66
C LEU A 2 16.53 18.88 20.51
N GLN A 3 16.15 17.66 20.94
CA GLN A 3 17.10 16.74 21.55
C GLN A 3 18.01 16.14 20.48
N PRO A 4 19.28 15.83 20.83
CA PRO A 4 20.19 15.11 19.93
C PRO A 4 19.64 13.73 19.60
N LYS A 5 19.15 13.54 18.38
CA LYS A 5 18.67 12.27 17.82
C LYS A 5 18.46 12.40 16.32
N LEU A 6 18.21 11.27 15.68
CA LEU A 6 17.73 11.21 14.31
C LEU A 6 16.19 11.39 14.28
N TYR A 7 15.71 12.29 13.44
CA TYR A 7 14.29 12.52 13.17
C TYR A 7 13.96 12.10 11.74
N LEU A 8 13.17 11.05 11.56
CA LEU A 8 12.62 10.70 10.26
C LEU A 8 11.38 11.56 10.04
N CYS A 9 11.47 12.49 9.10
CA CYS A 9 10.45 13.49 8.84
C CYS A 9 9.71 13.18 7.54
N PRO A 10 8.40 12.91 7.59
CA PRO A 10 7.61 12.74 6.39
C PRO A 10 7.49 14.05 5.62
N THR A 11 7.48 13.94 4.29
CA THR A 11 7.31 15.05 3.36
C THR A 11 5.98 14.94 2.61
N PRO A 12 5.47 16.02 2.01
CA PRO A 12 4.26 15.96 1.22
C PRO A 12 4.36 14.98 0.05
N ILE A 13 3.27 14.31 -0.27
CA ILE A 13 3.15 13.43 -1.44
C ILE A 13 2.61 14.15 -2.68
N GLY A 14 2.39 15.47 -2.57
CA GLY A 14 1.88 16.29 -3.68
C GLY A 14 1.42 17.68 -3.25
N ASN A 15 0.86 17.82 -2.06
CA ASN A 15 0.35 19.09 -1.54
C ASN A 15 1.20 19.57 -0.36
N MET A 16 1.76 20.76 -0.47
CA MET A 16 2.61 21.35 0.59
C MET A 16 1.86 21.59 1.91
N GLU A 17 0.54 21.71 1.89
CA GLU A 17 -0.29 21.89 3.09
C GLU A 17 -0.39 20.60 3.94
N ASP A 18 -0.01 19.44 3.39
CA ASP A 18 0.06 18.19 4.14
C ASP A 18 1.29 18.10 5.05
N MET A 19 2.20 19.07 5.01
CA MET A 19 3.33 19.13 5.91
C MET A 19 2.87 19.34 7.35
N THR A 20 3.24 18.44 8.26
CA THR A 20 2.85 18.58 9.66
C THR A 20 3.60 19.72 10.36
N LEU A 21 2.96 20.41 11.28
CA LEU A 21 3.59 21.46 12.08
C LEU A 21 4.84 20.96 12.83
N ARG A 22 4.83 19.68 13.25
CA ARG A 22 5.97 19.07 13.95
C ARG A 22 7.14 18.81 12.99
N ALA A 23 6.88 18.31 11.78
CA ALA A 23 7.91 18.17 10.77
C ALA A 23 8.54 19.51 10.40
N LEU A 24 7.72 20.54 10.17
CA LEU A 24 8.19 21.91 9.92
C LEU A 24 9.11 22.42 11.04
N ARG A 25 8.70 22.24 12.31
CA ARG A 25 9.52 22.64 13.45
C ARG A 25 10.85 21.89 13.48
N VAL A 26 10.84 20.56 13.27
CA VAL A 26 12.07 19.76 13.26
C VAL A 26 13.00 20.21 12.14
N LEU A 27 12.50 20.40 10.93
CA LEU A 27 13.30 20.86 9.79
C LEU A 27 13.90 22.27 10.00
N ARG A 28 13.22 23.15 10.74
CA ARG A 28 13.72 24.48 11.10
C ARG A 28 14.77 24.45 12.19
N GLU A 29 14.63 23.56 13.16
CA GLU A 29 15.49 23.53 14.35
C GLU A 29 16.66 22.55 14.29
N CYS A 30 16.63 21.55 13.37
CA CYS A 30 17.73 20.59 13.23
C CYS A 30 19.03 21.25 12.77
N HIS A 31 20.15 20.59 13.01
CA HIS A 31 21.47 21.07 12.60
C HIS A 31 21.69 20.89 11.09
N ARG A 32 21.24 19.79 10.54
CA ARG A 32 21.31 19.45 9.11
C ARG A 32 20.25 18.44 8.68
N ILE A 33 20.02 18.34 7.38
CA ILE A 33 19.03 17.45 6.80
C ILE A 33 19.74 16.50 5.84
N TYR A 34 19.57 15.20 6.06
CA TYR A 34 19.91 14.17 5.09
C TYR A 34 18.69 13.87 4.25
N CYS A 35 18.86 13.73 2.93
CA CYS A 35 17.75 13.58 1.99
C CYS A 35 18.15 12.74 0.78
N GLU A 36 17.19 12.12 0.14
CA GLU A 36 17.41 11.30 -1.04
C GLU A 36 17.94 12.13 -2.21
N ASP A 37 17.21 13.16 -2.65
CA ASP A 37 17.64 14.14 -3.64
C ASP A 37 17.69 15.56 -3.04
N THR A 38 18.89 16.12 -2.98
CA THR A 38 19.13 17.48 -2.43
C THR A 38 18.46 18.58 -3.25
N ARG A 39 18.18 18.36 -4.55
CA ARG A 39 17.52 19.33 -5.43
C ARG A 39 16.02 19.39 -5.10
N ASN A 40 15.37 18.25 -5.00
CA ASN A 40 13.96 18.12 -4.65
C ASN A 40 13.69 18.70 -3.25
N THR A 41 14.46 18.23 -2.27
CA THR A 41 14.39 18.71 -0.89
C THR A 41 14.71 20.20 -0.79
N GLY A 42 15.74 20.68 -1.49
CA GLY A 42 16.09 22.10 -1.51
C GLY A 42 14.97 22.98 -2.05
N THR A 43 14.29 22.55 -3.11
CA THR A 43 13.13 23.24 -3.67
C THR A 43 11.96 23.28 -2.67
N MET A 44 11.67 22.17 -2.01
CA MET A 44 10.64 22.09 -0.96
C MET A 44 10.95 23.04 0.21
N LEU A 45 12.16 22.98 0.76
CA LEU A 45 12.58 23.82 1.89
C LEU A 45 12.56 25.31 1.56
N SER A 46 12.98 25.67 0.32
CA SER A 46 12.94 27.06 -0.15
C SER A 46 11.51 27.62 -0.13
N ARG A 47 10.51 26.83 -0.57
CA ARG A 47 9.09 27.21 -0.50
C ARG A 47 8.59 27.38 0.92
N LEU A 48 9.18 26.66 1.89
CA LEU A 48 8.85 26.73 3.32
C LEU A 48 9.66 27.81 4.07
N GLY A 49 10.53 28.54 3.40
CA GLY A 49 11.42 29.53 4.00
C GLY A 49 12.44 28.92 4.95
N ILE A 50 12.89 27.69 4.68
CA ILE A 50 13.86 26.95 5.50
C ILE A 50 15.19 26.87 4.77
N SER A 51 16.29 27.27 5.41
CA SER A 51 17.65 27.14 4.92
C SER A 51 18.47 26.31 5.89
N LYS A 52 18.90 25.12 5.44
CA LYS A 52 19.70 24.16 6.22
C LYS A 52 20.73 23.45 5.33
N PRO A 53 21.87 23.00 5.89
CA PRO A 53 22.79 22.13 5.17
C PRO A 53 22.07 20.85 4.73
N LEU A 54 22.12 20.54 3.42
CA LEU A 54 21.56 19.33 2.81
C LEU A 54 22.69 18.36 2.48
N ILE A 55 22.51 17.10 2.80
CA ILE A 55 23.44 16.02 2.55
C ILE A 55 22.71 14.88 1.89
N SER A 56 23.21 14.42 0.73
CA SER A 56 22.59 13.31 0.01
C SER A 56 22.76 11.99 0.76
N CYS A 57 21.65 11.26 0.94
CA CYS A 57 21.58 9.94 1.54
C CYS A 57 20.51 9.13 0.80
N HIS A 58 20.93 8.28 -0.12
CA HIS A 58 20.12 7.45 -0.98
C HIS A 58 20.53 5.97 -0.84
N GLU A 59 19.76 5.06 -1.42
CA GLU A 59 19.95 3.61 -1.27
C GLU A 59 21.41 3.13 -1.45
N HIS A 60 22.16 3.74 -2.40
CA HIS A 60 23.54 3.31 -2.69
C HIS A 60 24.59 3.80 -1.69
N ASN A 61 24.31 4.82 -0.87
CA ASN A 61 25.26 5.37 0.10
C ASN A 61 24.75 5.34 1.55
N GLU A 62 23.56 4.79 1.78
CA GLU A 62 22.86 4.81 3.07
C GLU A 62 23.69 4.20 4.20
N GLU A 63 24.43 3.11 3.94
CA GLU A 63 25.25 2.42 4.95
C GLU A 63 26.37 3.32 5.50
N GLY A 64 27.15 3.94 4.63
CA GLY A 64 28.21 4.88 5.05
C GLY A 64 27.63 6.14 5.70
N ARG A 65 26.45 6.61 5.25
CA ARG A 65 25.74 7.73 5.86
C ARG A 65 25.18 7.40 7.24
N ALA A 66 24.75 6.17 7.47
CA ALA A 66 24.27 5.73 8.78
C ALA A 66 25.36 5.88 9.87
N GLU A 67 26.62 5.58 9.53
CA GLU A 67 27.74 5.78 10.45
C GLU A 67 28.02 7.26 10.71
N GLU A 68 28.05 8.07 9.67
CA GLU A 68 28.24 9.51 9.79
C GLU A 68 27.14 10.14 10.65
N ILE A 69 25.86 9.82 10.38
CA ILE A 69 24.71 10.35 11.13
C ILE A 69 24.79 9.91 12.60
N ALA A 70 25.14 8.65 12.85
CA ALA A 70 25.30 8.12 14.22
C ALA A 70 26.37 8.88 15.00
N GLY A 71 27.54 9.14 14.39
CA GLY A 71 28.61 9.93 15.00
C GLY A 71 28.15 11.35 15.37
N ARG A 72 27.46 12.03 14.47
CA ARG A 72 26.94 13.39 14.72
C ARG A 72 25.89 13.43 15.82
N VAL A 73 25.00 12.45 15.89
CA VAL A 73 24.03 12.35 16.99
C VAL A 73 24.74 12.12 18.33
N ALA A 74 25.78 11.30 18.36
CA ALA A 74 26.59 11.09 19.56
C ALA A 74 27.36 12.38 19.98
N GLU A 75 27.72 13.24 19.03
CA GLU A 75 28.33 14.56 19.27
C GLU A 75 27.31 15.63 19.70
N GLY A 76 26.02 15.27 19.81
CA GLY A 76 24.96 16.17 20.30
C GLY A 76 24.16 16.87 19.21
N GLU A 77 24.28 16.48 17.93
CA GLU A 77 23.48 17.07 16.87
C GLU A 77 22.06 16.45 16.78
N ALA A 78 21.08 17.28 16.50
CA ALA A 78 19.75 16.86 16.05
C ALA A 78 19.75 16.81 14.52
N ILE A 79 19.51 15.64 13.95
CA ILE A 79 19.58 15.38 12.52
C ILE A 79 18.19 15.06 11.99
N ALA A 80 17.78 15.69 10.90
CA ALA A 80 16.57 15.27 10.16
C ALA A 80 16.93 14.40 8.97
N PHE A 81 16.10 13.40 8.68
CA PHE A 81 16.15 12.60 7.47
C PHE A 81 14.79 12.69 6.77
N VAL A 82 14.81 12.94 5.47
CA VAL A 82 13.62 13.02 4.60
C VAL A 82 13.82 12.19 3.34
N SER A 83 12.75 11.57 2.84
CA SER A 83 12.66 11.05 1.48
C SER A 83 12.09 12.10 0.53
N ASP A 84 12.05 11.80 -0.75
CA ASP A 84 11.51 12.74 -1.76
C ASP A 84 10.00 12.96 -1.56
N ALA A 85 9.24 11.94 -1.12
CA ALA A 85 7.82 12.05 -0.86
C ALA A 85 7.33 11.02 0.19
N GLY A 86 6.49 11.45 1.12
CA GLY A 86 5.88 10.57 2.11
C GLY A 86 6.78 10.27 3.31
N LEU A 87 6.62 9.08 3.89
CA LEU A 87 7.32 8.65 5.09
C LEU A 87 8.62 7.94 4.72
N PRO A 88 9.80 8.42 5.15
CA PRO A 88 11.07 7.77 4.90
C PRO A 88 11.08 6.31 5.38
N GLY A 89 11.74 5.43 4.62
CA GLY A 89 11.81 3.99 4.89
C GLY A 89 10.62 3.16 4.38
N ILE A 90 9.65 3.79 3.70
CA ILE A 90 8.51 3.10 3.08
C ILE A 90 8.63 3.18 1.56
N SER A 91 9.22 2.19 0.93
CA SER A 91 9.62 2.17 -0.50
C SER A 91 10.65 3.24 -0.89
N ASP A 92 11.30 3.81 0.10
CA ASP A 92 12.28 4.88 0.03
C ASP A 92 13.47 4.55 0.95
N PRO A 93 14.62 5.23 0.82
CA PRO A 93 15.73 5.10 1.77
C PRO A 93 15.29 5.41 3.22
N GLY A 94 15.95 4.77 4.20
CA GLY A 94 15.71 4.99 5.63
C GLY A 94 15.61 3.69 6.45
N GLU A 95 15.29 2.55 5.82
CA GLU A 95 15.17 1.27 6.52
C GLU A 95 16.52 0.84 7.14
N ARG A 96 17.60 0.85 6.37
CA ARG A 96 18.94 0.50 6.86
C ARG A 96 19.44 1.48 7.91
N LEU A 97 19.13 2.77 7.75
CA LEU A 97 19.47 3.81 8.71
C LEU A 97 18.81 3.54 10.07
N VAL A 98 17.51 3.25 10.08
CA VAL A 98 16.76 2.89 11.29
C VAL A 98 17.33 1.62 11.92
N ALA A 99 17.58 0.57 11.13
CA ALA A 99 18.16 -0.67 11.62
C ALA A 99 19.54 -0.44 12.28
N ALA A 100 20.40 0.39 11.68
CA ALA A 100 21.70 0.75 12.23
C ALA A 100 21.59 1.52 13.56
N PHE A 101 20.59 2.40 13.70
CA PHE A 101 20.33 3.13 14.96
C PHE A 101 19.85 2.19 16.07
N ILE A 102 18.93 1.26 15.75
CA ILE A 102 18.46 0.22 16.69
C ILE A 102 19.65 -0.63 17.18
N GLN A 103 20.47 -1.14 16.27
CA GLN A 103 21.62 -1.98 16.61
C GLN A 103 22.63 -1.28 17.54
N ARG A 104 22.79 0.03 17.40
CA ARG A 104 23.71 0.84 18.21
C ARG A 104 23.08 1.43 19.48
N GLY A 105 21.79 1.19 19.72
CA GLY A 105 21.07 1.78 20.85
C GLY A 105 20.99 3.31 20.80
N LEU A 106 21.05 3.90 19.59
CA LEU A 106 21.01 5.35 19.40
C LEU A 106 19.58 5.88 19.33
N PRO A 107 19.32 7.10 19.82
CA PRO A 107 17.98 7.66 19.84
C PRO A 107 17.55 8.10 18.45
N PHE A 108 16.34 7.70 18.06
CA PHE A 108 15.65 8.22 16.87
C PHE A 108 14.16 8.40 17.12
N GLU A 109 13.51 9.16 16.25
CA GLU A 109 12.09 9.42 16.30
C GLU A 109 11.51 9.43 14.88
N VAL A 110 10.41 8.71 14.69
CA VAL A 110 9.64 8.75 13.42
C VAL A 110 8.43 9.63 13.62
N LEU A 111 8.32 10.68 12.82
CA LEU A 111 7.16 11.57 12.87
C LEU A 111 6.05 11.01 11.97
N PRO A 112 4.79 10.95 12.45
CA PRO A 112 3.67 10.61 11.58
C PRO A 112 3.42 11.71 10.55
N GLY A 113 2.91 11.34 9.37
CA GLY A 113 2.60 12.30 8.32
C GLY A 113 2.05 11.67 7.04
N PRO A 114 2.14 12.37 5.90
CA PRO A 114 1.58 11.92 4.63
C PRO A 114 2.02 10.50 4.23
N SER A 115 1.08 9.73 3.70
CA SER A 115 1.30 8.36 3.25
C SER A 115 0.40 8.04 2.06
N ALA A 116 0.97 7.82 0.90
CA ALA A 116 0.23 7.48 -0.31
C ALA A 116 -0.54 6.15 -0.17
N SER A 117 0.05 5.16 0.49
CA SER A 117 -0.57 3.85 0.69
C SER A 117 -1.82 3.91 1.57
N LEU A 118 -1.77 4.61 2.70
CA LEU A 118 -2.92 4.75 3.60
C LEU A 118 -3.99 5.66 3.00
N THR A 119 -3.60 6.74 2.33
CA THR A 119 -4.55 7.62 1.64
C THR A 119 -5.29 6.86 0.53
N ALA A 120 -4.57 6.10 -0.30
CA ALA A 120 -5.17 5.26 -1.33
C ALA A 120 -6.09 4.19 -0.75
N LEU A 121 -5.70 3.53 0.35
CA LEU A 121 -6.53 2.53 1.03
C LEU A 121 -7.89 3.12 1.44
N VAL A 122 -7.88 4.28 2.09
CA VAL A 122 -9.12 4.95 2.52
C VAL A 122 -9.95 5.39 1.32
N LEU A 123 -9.33 6.01 0.30
CA LEU A 123 -10.01 6.42 -0.92
C LEU A 123 -10.60 5.25 -1.71
N SER A 124 -10.00 4.07 -1.62
CA SER A 124 -10.48 2.90 -2.35
C SER A 124 -11.89 2.46 -1.94
N GLY A 125 -12.24 2.63 -0.66
CA GLY A 125 -13.47 2.10 -0.08
C GLY A 125 -13.45 0.58 0.11
N LEU A 126 -12.30 -0.08 -0.09
CA LEU A 126 -12.12 -1.50 0.19
C LEU A 126 -11.87 -1.72 1.70
N PRO A 127 -12.09 -2.94 2.24
CA PRO A 127 -11.89 -3.23 3.65
C PRO A 127 -10.48 -2.86 4.13
N ALA A 128 -10.39 -2.00 5.14
CA ALA A 128 -9.12 -1.52 5.69
C ALA A 128 -8.67 -2.26 6.96
N LYS A 129 -9.52 -3.13 7.53
CA LYS A 129 -9.22 -3.85 8.79
C LYS A 129 -7.99 -4.75 8.65
N GLU A 130 -7.89 -5.42 7.50
CA GLU A 130 -6.72 -6.22 7.13
C GLU A 130 -6.23 -5.72 5.77
N ALA A 131 -5.07 -5.08 5.76
CA ALA A 131 -4.45 -4.57 4.55
C ALA A 131 -2.96 -4.91 4.54
N CYS A 132 -2.45 -5.30 3.39
CA CYS A 132 -1.04 -5.59 3.17
C CYS A 132 -0.46 -4.58 2.20
N PHE A 133 0.48 -3.78 2.68
CA PHE A 133 1.31 -2.94 1.82
C PHE A 133 2.42 -3.80 1.20
N VAL A 134 2.42 -3.90 -0.11
CA VAL A 134 3.34 -4.72 -0.90
C VAL A 134 4.52 -3.89 -1.41
N GLY A 135 4.33 -2.57 -1.57
CA GLY A 135 5.28 -1.73 -2.29
C GLY A 135 5.26 -2.00 -3.79
N PHE A 136 6.41 -1.91 -4.45
CA PHE A 136 6.54 -2.25 -5.86
C PHE A 136 6.72 -3.76 -6.06
N LEU A 137 5.96 -4.35 -6.97
CA LEU A 137 6.23 -5.73 -7.41
C LEU A 137 7.56 -5.79 -8.18
N PRO A 138 8.32 -6.88 -8.07
CA PRO A 138 9.50 -7.10 -8.89
C PRO A 138 9.17 -6.89 -10.37
N ARG A 139 10.10 -6.30 -11.13
CA ARG A 139 9.81 -5.90 -12.52
C ARG A 139 9.49 -7.08 -13.43
N THR A 140 10.26 -8.14 -13.33
CA THR A 140 10.17 -9.31 -14.23
C THR A 140 10.72 -10.57 -13.56
N GLY A 141 10.67 -11.69 -14.24
CA GLY A 141 11.41 -12.88 -13.89
C GLY A 141 10.75 -13.77 -12.81
N LYS A 142 11.58 -14.59 -12.17
CA LYS A 142 11.14 -15.57 -11.17
C LYS A 142 10.54 -14.89 -9.95
N GLU A 143 11.20 -13.87 -9.44
CA GLU A 143 10.78 -13.12 -8.24
C GLU A 143 9.38 -12.51 -8.40
N ARG A 144 9.07 -11.95 -9.58
CA ARG A 144 7.73 -11.43 -9.87
C ARG A 144 6.68 -12.53 -9.83
N ARG A 145 6.93 -13.66 -10.51
CA ARG A 145 5.99 -14.80 -10.51
C ARG A 145 5.76 -15.35 -9.11
N GLU A 146 6.81 -15.45 -8.29
CA GLU A 146 6.72 -15.91 -6.90
C GLU A 146 5.92 -14.92 -6.04
N ALA A 147 6.15 -13.61 -6.20
CA ALA A 147 5.40 -12.57 -5.50
C ALA A 147 3.91 -12.62 -5.88
N VAL A 148 3.59 -12.70 -7.17
CA VAL A 148 2.21 -12.83 -7.67
C VAL A 148 1.54 -14.09 -7.11
N ALA A 149 2.21 -15.24 -7.16
CA ALA A 149 1.67 -16.50 -6.63
C ALA A 149 1.45 -16.46 -5.11
N ARG A 150 2.38 -15.88 -4.36
CA ARG A 150 2.28 -15.73 -2.90
C ARG A 150 1.10 -14.85 -2.49
N LEU A 151 0.88 -13.75 -3.20
CA LEU A 151 -0.18 -12.78 -2.89
C LEU A 151 -1.57 -13.24 -3.36
N ALA A 152 -1.65 -14.25 -4.25
CA ALA A 152 -2.91 -14.75 -4.78
C ALA A 152 -3.92 -15.19 -3.71
N ARG A 153 -3.44 -15.70 -2.58
CA ARG A 153 -4.29 -16.21 -1.48
C ARG A 153 -4.46 -15.22 -0.32
N HIS A 154 -3.89 -14.02 -0.44
CA HIS A 154 -4.00 -13.03 0.63
C HIS A 154 -5.43 -12.52 0.75
N LYS A 155 -6.03 -12.67 1.95
CA LYS A 155 -7.45 -12.33 2.19
C LYS A 155 -7.69 -10.85 2.44
N GLY A 156 -6.71 -10.13 2.96
CA GLY A 156 -6.79 -8.69 3.20
C GLY A 156 -6.59 -7.86 1.92
N THR A 157 -6.96 -6.60 1.97
CA THR A 157 -6.74 -5.64 0.87
C THR A 157 -5.26 -5.48 0.59
N LEU A 158 -4.88 -5.54 -0.68
CA LEU A 158 -3.50 -5.38 -1.15
C LEU A 158 -3.28 -3.96 -1.67
N ILE A 159 -2.16 -3.33 -1.29
CA ILE A 159 -1.77 -2.00 -1.73
C ILE A 159 -0.44 -2.11 -2.45
N ILE A 160 -0.43 -1.79 -3.74
CA ILE A 160 0.71 -1.94 -4.63
C ILE A 160 1.05 -0.60 -5.24
N TYR A 161 2.31 -0.17 -5.15
CA TYR A 161 2.84 0.93 -5.95
C TYR A 161 3.17 0.41 -7.34
N GLU A 162 2.75 1.12 -8.37
CA GLU A 162 3.06 0.71 -9.73
C GLU A 162 3.37 1.92 -10.60
N SER A 163 4.26 1.73 -11.56
CA SER A 163 4.52 2.73 -12.59
C SER A 163 3.29 2.92 -13.48
N PRO A 164 2.92 4.14 -13.83
CA PRO A 164 1.78 4.40 -14.71
C PRO A 164 1.87 3.64 -16.04
N LEU A 165 3.08 3.46 -16.56
CA LEU A 165 3.30 2.72 -17.82
C LEU A 165 3.03 1.22 -17.70
N ARG A 166 2.98 0.66 -16.49
CA ARG A 166 2.80 -0.77 -16.23
C ARG A 166 1.44 -1.12 -15.64
N VAL A 167 0.62 -0.12 -15.30
CA VAL A 167 -0.70 -0.34 -14.66
C VAL A 167 -1.54 -1.35 -15.44
N ALA A 168 -1.66 -1.20 -16.77
CA ALA A 168 -2.48 -2.09 -17.58
C ALA A 168 -1.94 -3.53 -17.62
N GLU A 169 -0.63 -3.68 -17.84
CA GLU A 169 0.05 -4.98 -17.86
C GLU A 169 -0.05 -5.70 -16.51
N THR A 170 0.25 -4.97 -15.43
CA THR A 170 0.17 -5.51 -14.06
C THR A 170 -1.27 -5.90 -13.72
N ALA A 171 -2.26 -5.07 -14.04
CA ALA A 171 -3.66 -5.39 -13.78
C ALA A 171 -4.13 -6.62 -14.57
N ALA A 172 -3.71 -6.78 -15.84
CA ALA A 172 -4.03 -7.95 -16.64
C ALA A 172 -3.38 -9.23 -16.10
N GLU A 173 -2.09 -9.18 -15.73
CA GLU A 173 -1.39 -10.30 -15.09
C GLU A 173 -2.06 -10.75 -13.79
N LEU A 174 -2.39 -9.78 -12.93
CA LEU A 174 -3.05 -10.07 -11.66
C LEU A 174 -4.47 -10.61 -11.85
N ALA A 175 -5.22 -10.12 -12.85
CA ALA A 175 -6.54 -10.66 -13.20
C ALA A 175 -6.44 -12.13 -13.62
N ALA A 176 -5.45 -12.48 -14.45
CA ALA A 176 -5.22 -13.84 -14.90
C ALA A 176 -4.80 -14.78 -13.75
N ALA A 177 -3.99 -14.29 -12.81
CA ALA A 177 -3.45 -15.09 -11.70
C ALA A 177 -4.40 -15.18 -10.49
N TRP A 178 -5.19 -14.14 -10.21
CA TRP A 178 -5.99 -13.99 -8.97
C TRP A 178 -7.50 -14.00 -9.21
N GLY A 179 -7.94 -14.05 -10.48
CA GLY A 179 -9.32 -13.76 -10.87
C GLY A 179 -9.60 -12.26 -10.92
N ASP A 180 -10.77 -11.90 -11.45
CA ASP A 180 -11.15 -10.50 -11.68
C ASP A 180 -11.66 -9.82 -10.39
N ARG A 181 -10.74 -9.53 -9.48
CA ARG A 181 -11.03 -8.87 -8.20
C ARG A 181 -11.38 -7.40 -8.39
N LYS A 182 -12.18 -6.85 -7.46
CA LYS A 182 -12.35 -5.40 -7.34
C LYS A 182 -10.99 -4.74 -7.16
N ALA A 183 -10.73 -3.71 -7.93
CA ALA A 183 -9.49 -2.97 -7.92
C ALA A 183 -9.75 -1.47 -8.10
N VAL A 184 -8.93 -0.67 -7.45
CA VAL A 184 -9.02 0.79 -7.49
C VAL A 184 -7.65 1.33 -7.87
N LEU A 185 -7.60 2.19 -8.87
CA LEU A 185 -6.42 2.98 -9.20
C LEU A 185 -6.58 4.36 -8.59
N CYS A 186 -5.68 4.73 -7.68
CA CYS A 186 -5.49 6.09 -7.22
C CYS A 186 -4.27 6.69 -7.93
N ARG A 187 -4.40 7.89 -8.49
CA ARG A 187 -3.26 8.57 -9.10
C ARG A 187 -3.19 10.03 -8.70
N GLU A 188 -1.97 10.58 -8.71
CA GLU A 188 -1.70 11.98 -8.41
C GLU A 188 -2.34 12.45 -7.09
N LEU A 189 -2.27 11.59 -6.06
CA LEU A 189 -2.85 11.86 -4.73
C LEU A 189 -2.41 13.21 -4.20
N THR A 190 -3.36 13.97 -3.66
CA THR A 190 -3.21 15.33 -3.11
C THR A 190 -2.83 16.42 -4.13
N LYS A 191 -2.62 16.06 -5.41
CA LYS A 191 -2.26 17.00 -6.48
C LYS A 191 -3.50 17.48 -7.24
N LEU A 192 -3.30 18.51 -8.09
CA LEU A 192 -4.38 19.12 -8.90
C LEU A 192 -5.17 18.10 -9.76
N TYR A 193 -4.49 17.05 -10.23
CA TYR A 193 -5.09 16.03 -11.09
C TYR A 193 -5.29 14.70 -10.36
N GLU A 194 -5.58 14.77 -9.06
CA GLU A 194 -5.96 13.58 -8.28
C GLU A 194 -7.16 12.89 -8.92
N GLU A 195 -7.06 11.59 -9.08
CA GLU A 195 -8.14 10.77 -9.62
C GLU A 195 -8.17 9.41 -8.95
N THR A 196 -9.40 8.94 -8.68
CA THR A 196 -9.65 7.60 -8.14
C THR A 196 -10.62 6.85 -9.05
N VAL A 197 -10.12 5.81 -9.72
CA VAL A 197 -10.88 4.95 -10.63
C VAL A 197 -11.19 3.63 -9.96
N ARG A 198 -12.46 3.36 -9.66
CA ARG A 198 -12.95 2.12 -9.06
C ARG A 198 -13.45 1.19 -10.15
N SER A 199 -12.91 -0.03 -10.21
CA SER A 199 -13.21 -1.01 -11.25
C SER A 199 -12.90 -2.43 -10.75
N THR A 200 -12.60 -3.31 -11.69
CA THR A 200 -11.97 -4.61 -11.46
C THR A 200 -10.58 -4.63 -12.09
N LEU A 201 -9.78 -5.66 -11.82
CA LEU A 201 -8.45 -5.82 -12.43
C LEU A 201 -8.54 -5.83 -13.96
N SER A 202 -9.47 -6.60 -14.54
CA SER A 202 -9.66 -6.63 -16.00
C SER A 202 -10.19 -5.30 -16.55
N GLY A 203 -11.06 -4.62 -15.80
CA GLY A 203 -11.57 -3.31 -16.17
C GLY A 203 -10.47 -2.24 -16.21
N LEU A 204 -9.56 -2.21 -15.21
CA LEU A 204 -8.40 -1.31 -15.22
C LEU A 204 -7.43 -1.64 -16.36
N ALA A 205 -7.16 -2.95 -16.60
CA ALA A 205 -6.34 -3.39 -17.72
C ALA A 205 -6.89 -2.88 -19.06
N GLY A 206 -8.19 -3.05 -19.31
CA GLY A 206 -8.85 -2.56 -20.53
C GLY A 206 -8.82 -1.03 -20.65
N THR A 207 -9.11 -0.31 -19.56
CA THR A 207 -9.15 1.15 -19.54
C THR A 207 -7.79 1.77 -19.94
N TYR A 208 -6.70 1.17 -19.46
CA TYR A 208 -5.36 1.74 -19.64
C TYR A 208 -4.51 1.01 -20.69
N ALA A 209 -5.07 0.04 -21.42
CA ALA A 209 -4.36 -0.73 -22.46
C ALA A 209 -3.70 0.13 -23.54
N HIS A 210 -4.39 1.18 -23.99
CA HIS A 210 -3.92 2.04 -25.09
C HIS A 210 -3.44 3.42 -24.64
N LYS A 211 -3.80 3.83 -23.42
CA LYS A 211 -3.45 5.14 -22.89
C LYS A 211 -3.11 5.00 -21.41
N PRO A 212 -1.84 4.80 -21.07
CA PRO A 212 -1.41 4.73 -19.68
C PRO A 212 -1.86 5.97 -18.88
N PRO A 213 -2.18 5.80 -17.59
CA PRO A 213 -2.44 6.94 -16.71
C PRO A 213 -1.18 7.82 -16.62
N LYS A 214 -1.34 9.09 -16.24
CA LYS A 214 -0.21 9.98 -16.01
C LYS A 214 0.03 10.15 -14.52
N GLY A 215 1.29 10.42 -14.15
CA GLY A 215 1.71 10.70 -12.78
C GLY A 215 1.99 9.46 -11.95
N GLU A 216 1.99 9.59 -10.64
CA GLU A 216 2.23 8.51 -9.70
C GLU A 216 0.95 7.73 -9.41
N THR A 217 1.06 6.42 -9.29
CA THR A 217 -0.10 5.53 -9.19
C THR A 217 0.01 4.53 -8.04
N VAL A 218 -1.12 4.29 -7.40
CA VAL A 218 -1.31 3.24 -6.38
C VAL A 218 -2.48 2.37 -6.80
N LEU A 219 -2.24 1.05 -6.89
CA LEU A 219 -3.27 0.04 -7.07
C LEU A 219 -3.70 -0.49 -5.71
N VAL A 220 -4.99 -0.43 -5.41
CA VAL A 220 -5.60 -1.04 -4.23
C VAL A 220 -6.53 -2.14 -4.69
N ILE A 221 -6.29 -3.38 -4.24
CA ILE A 221 -6.94 -4.57 -4.78
C ILE A 221 -7.59 -5.33 -3.63
N ALA A 222 -8.83 -5.76 -3.82
CA ALA A 222 -9.52 -6.59 -2.85
C ALA A 222 -8.76 -7.90 -2.60
N GLY A 223 -8.74 -8.35 -1.36
CA GLY A 223 -8.16 -9.63 -0.99
C GLY A 223 -8.81 -10.80 -1.73
N ALA A 224 -8.22 -11.98 -1.61
CA ALA A 224 -8.87 -13.21 -2.05
C ALA A 224 -10.20 -13.33 -1.32
N GLY A 225 -11.30 -13.32 -2.05
CA GLY A 225 -12.57 -13.73 -1.49
C GLY A 225 -12.44 -15.16 -0.95
N ASP A 226 -13.19 -15.51 0.05
CA ASP A 226 -13.47 -16.92 0.25
C ASP A 226 -14.07 -17.41 -1.06
N GLU A 227 -13.69 -18.59 -1.53
CA GLU A 227 -14.18 -19.13 -2.81
C GLU A 227 -15.71 -19.14 -2.93
N SER A 228 -16.38 -18.72 -1.85
CA SER A 228 -17.83 -18.57 -1.67
C SER A 228 -18.37 -17.14 -1.86
N SER A 229 -17.56 -16.08 -1.99
CA SER A 229 -18.09 -14.70 -1.99
C SER A 229 -18.58 -14.19 -3.35
N GLY A 230 -18.60 -15.01 -4.38
CA GLY A 230 -19.25 -14.75 -5.68
C GLY A 230 -20.39 -15.71 -6.00
N ALA A 231 -20.48 -16.83 -5.31
CA ALA A 231 -21.58 -17.76 -5.47
C ALA A 231 -22.78 -17.28 -4.65
N SER A 232 -23.93 -17.10 -5.31
CA SER A 232 -25.19 -16.87 -4.58
C SER A 232 -25.48 -18.07 -3.66
N LEU A 233 -26.30 -17.87 -2.63
CA LEU A 233 -26.75 -18.98 -1.78
C LEU A 233 -27.33 -20.12 -2.66
N GLU A 234 -28.03 -19.76 -3.73
CA GLU A 234 -28.60 -20.67 -4.70
C GLU A 234 -27.53 -21.47 -5.45
N ASP A 235 -26.49 -20.82 -5.98
CA ASP A 235 -25.40 -21.49 -6.71
C ASP A 235 -24.59 -22.42 -5.80
N THR A 236 -24.33 -21.97 -4.56
CA THR A 236 -23.64 -22.79 -3.55
C THR A 236 -24.44 -24.05 -3.23
N LEU A 237 -25.75 -23.90 -3.03
CA LEU A 237 -26.63 -25.03 -2.74
C LEU A 237 -26.78 -25.97 -3.96
N LYS A 238 -26.92 -25.45 -5.19
CA LYS A 238 -26.96 -26.24 -6.42
C LYS A 238 -25.70 -27.09 -6.57
N ARG A 239 -24.53 -26.51 -6.34
CA ARG A 239 -23.26 -27.24 -6.39
C ARG A 239 -23.22 -28.37 -5.35
N LEU A 240 -23.47 -28.06 -4.05
CA LEU A 240 -23.43 -29.06 -2.98
C LEU A 240 -24.44 -30.21 -3.17
N LEU A 241 -25.65 -29.89 -3.64
CA LEU A 241 -26.67 -30.89 -3.95
C LEU A 241 -26.29 -31.74 -5.15
N GLY A 242 -25.66 -31.14 -6.18
CA GLY A 242 -25.11 -31.84 -7.34
C GLY A 242 -23.94 -32.77 -6.99
N GLU A 243 -23.17 -32.46 -5.97
CA GLU A 243 -22.13 -33.30 -5.38
C GLU A 243 -22.69 -34.44 -4.50
N GLY A 244 -24.02 -34.57 -4.38
CA GLY A 244 -24.69 -35.62 -3.60
C GLY A 244 -24.81 -35.34 -2.09
N VAL A 245 -24.53 -34.09 -1.66
CA VAL A 245 -24.68 -33.70 -0.25
C VAL A 245 -26.16 -33.58 0.11
N SER A 246 -26.55 -34.05 1.32
CA SER A 246 -27.93 -33.92 1.78
C SER A 246 -28.37 -32.46 1.88
N ALA A 247 -29.67 -32.15 1.63
CA ALA A 247 -30.17 -30.78 1.77
C ALA A 247 -29.90 -30.16 3.14
N LYS A 248 -29.93 -30.96 4.20
CA LYS A 248 -29.63 -30.54 5.57
C LYS A 248 -28.15 -30.16 5.76
N ASP A 249 -27.26 -30.95 5.19
CA ASP A 249 -25.81 -30.71 5.29
C ASP A 249 -25.36 -29.63 4.32
N ALA A 250 -25.94 -29.55 3.13
CA ALA A 250 -25.74 -28.48 2.16
C ALA A 250 -26.14 -27.11 2.77
N ALA A 251 -27.32 -27.05 3.41
CA ALA A 251 -27.77 -25.84 4.13
C ALA A 251 -26.85 -25.46 5.28
N LYS A 252 -26.34 -26.44 6.04
CA LYS A 252 -25.37 -26.19 7.13
C LYS A 252 -24.06 -25.63 6.59
N GLN A 253 -23.54 -26.21 5.52
CA GLN A 253 -22.30 -25.76 4.89
C GLN A 253 -22.46 -24.37 4.26
N ALA A 254 -23.52 -24.16 3.49
CA ALA A 254 -23.81 -22.86 2.84
C ALA A 254 -24.04 -21.74 3.86
N SER A 255 -24.77 -22.03 4.95
CA SER A 255 -24.97 -21.09 6.07
C SER A 255 -23.66 -20.67 6.73
N ALA A 256 -22.75 -21.60 6.98
CA ALA A 256 -21.44 -21.32 7.55
C ALA A 256 -20.51 -20.58 6.58
N LEU A 257 -20.67 -20.83 5.28
CA LEU A 257 -19.84 -20.29 4.23
C LEU A 257 -20.21 -18.85 3.87
N LEU A 258 -21.51 -18.54 3.84
CA LEU A 258 -22.08 -17.28 3.36
C LEU A 258 -22.65 -16.37 4.46
N ASP A 259 -22.50 -16.79 5.72
CA ASP A 259 -23.04 -16.09 6.91
C ASP A 259 -24.55 -15.77 6.79
N VAL A 260 -25.33 -16.71 6.24
CA VAL A 260 -26.79 -16.58 6.08
C VAL A 260 -27.51 -17.45 7.11
N PRO A 261 -28.74 -17.08 7.52
CA PRO A 261 -29.53 -17.88 8.46
C PRO A 261 -29.73 -19.31 7.95
N ARG A 262 -29.44 -20.31 8.79
CA ARG A 262 -29.54 -21.73 8.42
C ARG A 262 -30.92 -22.15 7.94
N ASN A 263 -31.97 -21.53 8.48
CA ASN A 263 -33.37 -21.79 8.08
C ASN A 263 -33.65 -21.31 6.65
N GLU A 264 -33.05 -20.20 6.26
CA GLU A 264 -33.14 -19.66 4.88
C GLU A 264 -32.42 -20.56 3.90
N ALA A 265 -31.19 -20.95 4.21
CA ALA A 265 -30.40 -21.88 3.40
C ALA A 265 -31.10 -23.23 3.24
N TYR A 266 -31.73 -23.76 4.31
CA TYR A 266 -32.43 -25.02 4.26
C TYR A 266 -33.71 -24.94 3.39
N ARG A 267 -34.49 -23.87 3.51
CA ARG A 267 -35.68 -23.67 2.69
C ARG A 267 -35.29 -23.64 1.21
N MET A 268 -34.30 -22.86 0.83
CA MET A 268 -33.82 -22.77 -0.55
C MET A 268 -33.25 -24.12 -1.05
N ALA A 269 -32.53 -24.87 -0.21
CA ALA A 269 -32.03 -26.20 -0.56
C ALA A 269 -33.17 -27.20 -0.89
N MET A 270 -34.27 -27.09 -0.18
CA MET A 270 -35.44 -27.90 -0.43
C MET A 270 -36.15 -27.50 -1.74
N GLU A 271 -36.34 -26.21 -1.99
CA GLU A 271 -36.89 -25.69 -3.24
C GLU A 271 -36.10 -26.14 -4.48
N ILE A 272 -34.75 -26.04 -4.42
CA ILE A 272 -33.85 -26.53 -5.50
C ILE A 272 -34.03 -28.04 -5.74
N LYS A 273 -34.18 -28.83 -4.67
CA LYS A 273 -34.33 -30.27 -4.78
C LYS A 273 -35.68 -30.69 -5.37
N GLU A 274 -36.77 -29.90 -5.10
CA GLU A 274 -38.12 -30.14 -5.62
C GLU A 274 -38.24 -29.72 -7.08
N THR A 275 -37.54 -28.69 -7.52
CA THR A 275 -37.57 -28.17 -8.89
C THR A 275 -36.70 -28.98 -9.87
N GLY A 276 -35.88 -29.92 -9.40
CA GLY A 276 -35.16 -30.89 -10.24
C GLY A 276 -34.10 -30.31 -11.17
N VAL A 277 -33.48 -29.18 -10.78
CA VAL A 277 -32.34 -28.59 -11.52
C VAL A 277 -31.03 -28.96 -10.88
#